data_26ce79060fce06f24debda5af0c644da
#
_entry.id   26ce79060fce06f24debda5af0c644da
#
_cell.length_a   1.000
_cell.length_b   1.000
_cell.length_c   1.000
_cell.angle_alpha   90.00
_cell.angle_beta   90.00
_cell.angle_gamma   90.00
#
_symmetry.space_group_name_H-M   'P 1'
#
loop_
_entity.id
_entity.type
_entity.pdbx_description
1 polymer ?
#
loop_
_entity_poly.entity_id
_entity_poly.type
_entity_poly.pdbx_seq_one_letter_code
_entity_poly.pdbx_strand_id
1 'polypeptide(L)'
;EFRKASINGISYGKGLTQIGVGRFQRENPGKPIPKDPVVDGPKTDFVNFLDVGHTLQKKMDKGNSEDAQLAKKFCLNLALNHEVIPEEVDGSDELIYSGPSPDEVAFVYFAKHMGYYYNKRTRRTATVNINGKNEEYDILEVLKFSSARKRSSVLCRKTGTSGNITVFCKGADNVMKPLLDKNCSRTRKMMKD
;
A
#
# COMPACT_ATOMS: atom_id res chain seq x y z
N GLU A 1 -4.12 6.33 -9.38
CA GLU A 1 -3.81 4.97 -9.84
C GLU A 1 -2.51 4.48 -9.20
N PHE A 2 -2.53 3.31 -8.56
CA PHE A 2 -1.34 2.69 -7.96
C PHE A 2 -0.52 1.95 -9.03
N ARG A 3 0.72 2.32 -9.25
CA ARG A 3 1.57 1.76 -10.32
C ARG A 3 2.87 1.12 -9.87
N LYS A 4 3.49 1.64 -8.82
CA LYS A 4 4.81 1.22 -8.36
C LYS A 4 4.92 1.27 -6.85
N ALA A 5 5.73 0.40 -6.28
CA ALA A 5 6.11 0.41 -4.88
C ALA A 5 7.61 0.19 -4.73
N SER A 6 8.19 0.77 -3.69
CA SER A 6 9.50 0.39 -3.18
C SER A 6 9.33 -0.08 -1.74
N ILE A 7 9.73 -1.31 -1.46
CA ILE A 7 9.60 -1.93 -0.14
C ILE A 7 10.97 -2.46 0.25
N ASN A 8 11.52 -1.98 1.34
CA ASN A 8 12.87 -2.34 1.82
C ASN A 8 13.96 -2.13 0.75
N GLY A 9 13.87 -1.05 -0.05
CA GLY A 9 14.81 -0.76 -1.14
C GLY A 9 14.69 -1.67 -2.37
N ILE A 10 13.62 -2.48 -2.44
CA ILE A 10 13.32 -3.30 -3.62
C ILE A 10 12.15 -2.66 -4.35
N SER A 11 12.36 -2.34 -5.62
CA SER A 11 11.32 -1.74 -6.47
C SER A 11 10.45 -2.80 -7.11
N TYR A 12 9.14 -2.61 -7.06
CA TYR A 12 8.10 -3.45 -7.64
C TYR A 12 7.22 -2.62 -8.59
N GLY A 13 6.67 -3.27 -9.59
CA GLY A 13 5.90 -2.64 -10.65
C GLY A 13 6.81 -2.09 -11.77
N LYS A 14 6.41 -2.32 -13.01
CA LYS A 14 7.11 -1.89 -14.24
C LYS A 14 6.31 -0.79 -14.95
N GLY A 15 6.78 -0.38 -16.10
CA GLY A 15 6.15 0.66 -16.91
C GLY A 15 6.52 2.08 -16.46
N LEU A 16 6.03 3.07 -17.19
CA LEU A 16 6.25 4.47 -16.91
C LEU A 16 5.02 5.09 -16.24
N THR A 17 5.24 5.84 -15.18
CA THR A 17 4.22 6.76 -14.66
C THR A 17 4.06 7.95 -15.60
N GLN A 18 3.00 8.75 -15.48
CA GLN A 18 2.83 9.97 -16.27
C GLN A 18 4.03 10.92 -16.12
N ILE A 19 4.54 11.07 -14.89
CA ILE A 19 5.77 11.85 -14.65
C ILE A 19 6.96 11.22 -15.37
N GLY A 20 7.09 9.89 -15.31
CA GLY A 20 8.12 9.14 -16.03
C GLY A 20 8.04 9.30 -17.55
N VAL A 21 6.84 9.32 -18.12
CA VAL A 21 6.61 9.61 -19.55
C VAL A 21 7.09 11.01 -19.91
N GLY A 22 6.67 12.03 -19.14
CA GLY A 22 7.09 13.40 -19.39
C GLY A 22 8.61 13.61 -19.25
N ARG A 23 9.25 12.91 -18.30
CA ARG A 23 10.71 12.89 -18.19
C ARG A 23 11.36 12.20 -19.39
N PHE A 24 10.89 11.02 -19.78
CA PHE A 24 11.40 10.26 -20.91
C PHE A 24 11.35 11.08 -22.21
N GLN A 25 10.22 11.76 -22.47
CA GLN A 25 10.06 12.59 -23.68
C GLN A 25 11.02 13.77 -23.70
N ARG A 26 11.30 14.40 -22.55
CA ARG A 26 12.29 15.50 -22.46
C ARG A 26 13.72 15.01 -22.70
N GLU A 27 14.06 13.84 -22.15
CA GLU A 27 15.40 13.24 -22.27
C GLU A 27 15.62 12.56 -23.65
N ASN A 28 14.54 12.21 -24.35
CA ASN A 28 14.58 11.47 -25.62
C ASN A 28 13.61 12.08 -26.65
N PRO A 29 13.85 13.31 -27.12
CA PRO A 29 12.97 13.95 -28.09
C PRO A 29 12.80 13.09 -29.34
N GLY A 30 11.54 12.88 -29.78
CA GLY A 30 11.21 12.12 -30.99
C GLY A 30 11.29 10.61 -30.88
N LYS A 31 11.73 10.05 -29.76
CA LYS A 31 11.68 8.58 -29.53
C LYS A 31 10.29 8.12 -29.09
N PRO A 32 9.82 6.97 -29.56
CA PRO A 32 8.54 6.42 -29.10
C PRO A 32 8.60 6.08 -27.60
N ILE A 33 7.50 6.36 -26.90
CA ILE A 33 7.37 6.00 -25.49
C ILE A 33 7.44 4.48 -25.37
N PRO A 34 8.26 3.93 -24.45
CA PRO A 34 8.31 2.49 -24.20
C PRO A 34 6.92 1.96 -23.83
N LYS A 35 6.52 0.86 -24.47
CA LYS A 35 5.25 0.19 -24.14
C LYS A 35 5.34 -0.43 -22.76
N ASP A 36 4.26 -0.33 -22.00
CA ASP A 36 4.14 -1.06 -20.75
C ASP A 36 4.18 -2.57 -21.02
N PRO A 37 4.84 -3.37 -20.15
CA PRO A 37 4.82 -4.82 -20.30
C PRO A 37 3.39 -5.35 -20.14
N VAL A 38 3.09 -6.42 -20.86
CA VAL A 38 1.84 -7.16 -20.65
C VAL A 38 1.99 -7.97 -19.37
N VAL A 39 1.06 -7.78 -18.45
CA VAL A 39 0.98 -8.53 -17.19
C VAL A 39 -0.44 -9.05 -17.04
N ASP A 40 -0.56 -10.33 -16.76
CA ASP A 40 -1.85 -10.95 -16.45
C ASP A 40 -2.32 -10.48 -15.07
N GLY A 41 -3.56 -10.10 -14.99
CA GLY A 41 -4.19 -9.66 -13.75
C GLY A 41 -5.26 -8.60 -13.96
N PRO A 42 -6.14 -8.41 -13.00
CA PRO A 42 -7.19 -7.41 -13.12
C PRO A 42 -6.60 -6.01 -13.16
N LYS A 43 -6.87 -5.29 -14.23
CA LYS A 43 -6.67 -3.85 -14.32
C LYS A 43 -7.93 -3.19 -13.82
N THR A 44 -7.80 -2.31 -12.85
CA THR A 44 -8.89 -1.46 -12.41
C THR A 44 -8.50 0.01 -12.62
N ASP A 45 -9.46 0.91 -12.55
CA ASP A 45 -9.20 2.35 -12.65
C ASP A 45 -8.27 2.86 -11.54
N PHE A 46 -8.13 2.09 -10.45
CA PHE A 46 -7.35 2.44 -9.27
C PHE A 46 -5.98 1.76 -9.20
N VAL A 47 -5.79 0.63 -9.89
CA VAL A 47 -4.56 -0.17 -9.81
C VAL A 47 -4.11 -0.59 -11.20
N ASN A 48 -2.91 -0.15 -11.56
CA ASN A 48 -2.20 -0.60 -12.75
C ASN A 48 -0.78 -1.01 -12.33
N PHE A 49 -0.72 -2.01 -11.48
CA PHE A 49 0.51 -2.51 -10.89
C PHE A 49 1.07 -3.65 -11.73
N LEU A 50 2.05 -3.34 -12.57
CA LEU A 50 2.63 -4.28 -13.53
C LEU A 50 3.78 -5.07 -12.88
N ASP A 51 3.46 -6.00 -11.98
CA ASP A 51 4.44 -6.87 -11.32
C ASP A 51 4.73 -8.11 -12.17
N VAL A 52 5.60 -7.94 -13.15
CA VAL A 52 6.01 -9.01 -14.07
C VAL A 52 6.56 -10.20 -13.27
N GLY A 53 5.92 -11.35 -13.43
CA GLY A 53 6.27 -12.58 -12.72
C GLY A 53 5.76 -12.64 -11.29
N HIS A 54 4.86 -11.72 -10.88
CA HIS A 54 4.25 -11.69 -9.55
C HIS A 54 5.28 -11.73 -8.41
N THR A 55 6.33 -10.90 -8.55
CA THR A 55 7.51 -10.99 -7.68
C THR A 55 7.20 -10.58 -6.24
N LEU A 56 6.34 -9.58 -6.04
CA LEU A 56 5.90 -9.16 -4.71
C LEU A 56 4.99 -10.20 -4.07
N GLN A 57 3.99 -10.71 -4.80
CA GLN A 57 3.07 -11.73 -4.31
C GLN A 57 3.84 -13.00 -3.92
N LYS A 58 4.67 -13.52 -4.83
CA LYS A 58 5.50 -14.70 -4.57
C LYS A 58 6.43 -14.54 -3.37
N LYS A 59 6.93 -13.32 -3.14
CA LYS A 59 7.74 -13.03 -1.97
C LYS A 59 6.92 -13.12 -0.69
N MET A 60 5.71 -12.57 -0.67
CA MET A 60 4.81 -12.65 0.49
C MET A 60 4.35 -14.08 0.78
N ASP A 61 4.09 -14.88 -0.26
CA ASP A 61 3.62 -16.27 -0.13
C ASP A 61 4.72 -17.21 0.34
N LYS A 62 5.96 -16.99 -0.08
CA LYS A 62 7.10 -17.90 0.19
C LYS A 62 7.65 -17.85 1.62
N GLY A 63 7.06 -17.06 2.55
CA GLY A 63 7.42 -17.31 3.89
C GLY A 63 7.71 -16.16 4.85
N ASN A 64 8.63 -16.44 5.76
CA ASN A 64 8.95 -15.65 6.94
C ASN A 64 10.23 -14.81 6.80
N SER A 65 10.73 -14.62 5.60
CA SER A 65 11.87 -13.73 5.40
C SER A 65 11.50 -12.30 5.84
N GLU A 66 12.49 -11.54 6.26
CA GLU A 66 12.30 -10.16 6.68
C GLU A 66 11.62 -9.31 5.59
N ASP A 67 12.04 -9.45 4.34
CA ASP A 67 11.42 -8.79 3.19
C ASP A 67 9.94 -9.16 3.03
N ALA A 68 9.59 -10.44 3.23
CA ALA A 68 8.21 -10.90 3.16
C ALA A 68 7.35 -10.28 4.28
N GLN A 69 7.88 -10.23 5.50
CA GLN A 69 7.19 -9.60 6.63
C GLN A 69 7.00 -8.10 6.42
N LEU A 70 7.98 -7.40 5.86
CA LEU A 70 7.88 -5.98 5.56
C LEU A 70 6.86 -5.72 4.43
N ALA A 71 6.82 -6.57 3.41
CA ALA A 71 5.81 -6.49 2.35
C ALA A 71 4.39 -6.70 2.89
N LYS A 72 4.20 -7.70 3.77
CA LYS A 72 2.92 -7.94 4.48
C LYS A 72 2.51 -6.74 5.33
N LYS A 73 3.43 -6.16 6.10
CA LYS A 73 3.17 -4.95 6.90
C LYS A 73 2.86 -3.73 6.03
N PHE A 74 3.51 -3.60 4.87
CA PHE A 74 3.20 -2.55 3.91
C PHE A 74 1.75 -2.66 3.41
N CYS A 75 1.33 -3.84 2.95
CA CYS A 75 -0.06 -4.06 2.53
C CYS A 75 -1.06 -3.83 3.67
N LEU A 76 -0.75 -4.29 4.88
CA LEU A 76 -1.59 -4.08 6.05
C LEU A 76 -1.70 -2.60 6.45
N ASN A 77 -0.61 -1.82 6.33
CA ASN A 77 -0.66 -0.37 6.52
C ASN A 77 -1.64 0.28 5.54
N LEU A 78 -1.59 -0.10 4.27
CA LEU A 78 -2.50 0.42 3.25
C LEU A 78 -3.96 0.01 3.49
N ALA A 79 -4.19 -1.17 4.07
CA ALA A 79 -5.52 -1.68 4.40
C ALA A 79 -6.13 -1.11 5.70
N LEU A 80 -5.32 -0.52 6.60
CA LEU A 80 -5.80 -0.05 7.92
C LEU A 80 -5.70 1.46 8.10
N ASN A 81 -4.72 2.13 7.47
CA ASN A 81 -4.42 3.54 7.70
C ASN A 81 -5.01 4.42 6.60
N HIS A 82 -6.32 4.60 6.62
CA HIS A 82 -7.08 5.41 5.65
C HIS A 82 -8.44 5.82 6.20
N GLU A 83 -9.13 6.72 5.50
CA GLU A 83 -10.51 7.15 5.77
C GLU A 83 -11.51 6.61 4.72
N VAL A 84 -11.13 5.58 3.97
CA VAL A 84 -11.95 4.93 2.95
C VAL A 84 -13.06 4.10 3.60
N ILE A 85 -14.23 4.08 2.98
CA ILE A 85 -15.41 3.32 3.41
C ILE A 85 -15.64 2.18 2.41
N PRO A 86 -15.81 0.94 2.90
CA PRO A 86 -16.27 -0.17 2.06
C PRO A 86 -17.78 -0.08 1.88
N GLU A 87 -18.25 -0.27 0.66
CA GLU A 87 -19.67 -0.27 0.28
C GLU A 87 -20.00 -1.60 -0.39
N GLU A 88 -21.10 -2.20 0.04
CA GLU A 88 -21.62 -3.42 -0.56
C GLU A 88 -22.28 -3.10 -1.91
N VAL A 89 -22.08 -3.98 -2.88
CA VAL A 89 -22.75 -3.88 -4.19
C VAL A 89 -23.93 -4.85 -4.22
N ASP A 90 -25.11 -4.32 -4.49
CA ASP A 90 -26.33 -5.13 -4.55
C ASP A 90 -26.16 -6.32 -5.50
N GLY A 91 -26.42 -7.52 -4.98
CA GLY A 91 -26.33 -8.76 -5.73
C GLY A 91 -24.90 -9.28 -5.99
N SER A 92 -23.91 -8.74 -5.30
CA SER A 92 -22.51 -9.18 -5.38
C SER A 92 -21.87 -9.26 -3.99
N ASP A 93 -20.99 -10.23 -3.79
CA ASP A 93 -20.13 -10.29 -2.60
C ASP A 93 -18.93 -9.32 -2.69
N GLU A 94 -18.85 -8.55 -3.76
CA GLU A 94 -17.75 -7.64 -3.99
C GLU A 94 -17.97 -6.30 -3.28
N LEU A 95 -16.92 -5.83 -2.58
CA LEU A 95 -16.90 -4.50 -1.98
C LEU A 95 -16.27 -3.50 -2.95
N ILE A 96 -16.92 -2.34 -3.07
CA ILE A 96 -16.32 -1.15 -3.65
C ILE A 96 -15.84 -0.23 -2.54
N TYR A 97 -14.89 0.63 -2.85
CA TYR A 97 -14.27 1.52 -1.89
C TYR A 97 -14.45 2.97 -2.31
N SER A 98 -15.00 3.79 -1.42
CA SER A 98 -15.15 5.24 -1.61
C SER A 98 -14.45 6.02 -0.50
N GLY A 99 -14.04 7.24 -0.78
CA GLY A 99 -13.38 8.06 0.22
C GLY A 99 -12.99 9.44 -0.30
N PRO A 100 -12.63 10.37 0.63
CA PRO A 100 -12.34 11.76 0.29
C PRO A 100 -11.03 11.93 -0.49
N SER A 101 -10.13 10.93 -0.44
CA SER A 101 -8.84 10.97 -1.11
C SER A 101 -8.75 9.86 -2.15
N PRO A 102 -8.65 10.20 -3.45
CA PRO A 102 -8.44 9.22 -4.52
C PRO A 102 -7.15 8.39 -4.33
N ASP A 103 -6.13 8.98 -3.73
CA ASP A 103 -4.87 8.27 -3.42
C ASP A 103 -5.09 7.19 -2.37
N GLU A 104 -5.87 7.47 -1.32
CA GLU A 104 -6.20 6.46 -0.30
C GLU A 104 -7.05 5.34 -0.89
N VAL A 105 -8.01 5.67 -1.75
CA VAL A 105 -8.82 4.67 -2.47
C VAL A 105 -7.90 3.76 -3.30
N ALA A 106 -6.96 4.33 -4.05
CA ALA A 106 -5.98 3.55 -4.82
C ALA A 106 -5.10 2.66 -3.93
N PHE A 107 -4.72 3.11 -2.74
CA PHE A 107 -3.95 2.31 -1.77
C PHE A 107 -4.76 1.12 -1.25
N VAL A 108 -6.03 1.32 -0.93
CA VAL A 108 -6.90 0.23 -0.45
C VAL A 108 -7.16 -0.79 -1.57
N TYR A 109 -7.40 -0.33 -2.80
CA TYR A 109 -7.52 -1.22 -3.96
C TYR A 109 -6.22 -1.98 -4.24
N PHE A 110 -5.06 -1.36 -4.05
CA PHE A 110 -3.79 -2.07 -4.16
C PHE A 110 -3.64 -3.13 -3.06
N ALA A 111 -3.99 -2.81 -1.82
CA ALA A 111 -4.01 -3.80 -0.74
C ALA A 111 -4.94 -4.97 -1.07
N LYS A 112 -6.16 -4.70 -1.58
CA LYS A 112 -7.09 -5.71 -2.10
C LYS A 112 -6.44 -6.57 -3.19
N HIS A 113 -5.78 -5.95 -4.17
CA HIS A 113 -5.06 -6.65 -5.25
C HIS A 113 -3.97 -7.60 -4.71
N MET A 114 -3.36 -7.26 -3.58
CA MET A 114 -2.34 -8.06 -2.90
C MET A 114 -2.93 -9.06 -1.88
N GLY A 115 -4.25 -9.29 -1.89
CA GLY A 115 -4.92 -10.25 -1.01
C GLY A 115 -5.27 -9.72 0.38
N TYR A 116 -5.24 -8.40 0.59
CA TYR A 116 -5.61 -7.73 1.84
C TYR A 116 -6.92 -6.96 1.64
N TYR A 117 -8.04 -7.64 1.81
CA TYR A 117 -9.37 -7.05 1.60
C TYR A 117 -9.85 -6.35 2.86
N TYR A 118 -9.95 -5.05 2.81
CA TYR A 118 -10.56 -4.27 3.89
C TYR A 118 -12.08 -4.44 3.85
N ASN A 119 -12.64 -5.19 4.82
CA ASN A 119 -14.04 -5.58 4.78
C ASN A 119 -14.93 -4.65 5.61
N LYS A 120 -14.47 -4.27 6.79
CA LYS A 120 -15.33 -3.55 7.75
C LYS A 120 -14.49 -2.72 8.71
N ARG A 121 -15.06 -1.61 9.14
CA ARG A 121 -14.52 -0.80 10.23
C ARG A 121 -15.63 -0.36 11.17
N THR A 122 -15.37 -0.47 12.45
CA THR A 122 -16.13 0.17 13.52
C THR A 122 -15.28 1.30 14.12
N ARG A 123 -15.80 1.95 15.15
CA ARG A 123 -14.99 2.95 15.88
C ARG A 123 -13.77 2.33 16.57
N ARG A 124 -13.83 1.05 16.93
CA ARG A 124 -12.80 0.37 17.76
C ARG A 124 -12.09 -0.77 17.05
N THR A 125 -12.62 -1.27 15.96
CA THR A 125 -12.05 -2.43 15.25
C THR A 125 -12.07 -2.22 13.74
N ALA A 126 -11.16 -2.92 13.07
CA ALA A 126 -11.17 -3.08 11.62
C ALA A 126 -10.96 -4.55 11.26
N THR A 127 -11.72 -5.03 10.28
CA THR A 127 -11.60 -6.40 9.76
C THR A 127 -10.97 -6.36 8.38
N VAL A 128 -9.88 -7.11 8.21
CA VAL A 128 -9.19 -7.31 6.94
C VAL A 128 -9.20 -8.80 6.63
N ASN A 129 -9.73 -9.18 5.48
CA ASN A 129 -9.57 -10.54 4.98
C ASN A 129 -8.18 -10.66 4.34
N ILE A 130 -7.35 -11.53 4.86
CA ILE A 130 -6.01 -11.77 4.38
C ILE A 130 -5.96 -13.18 3.78
N ASN A 131 -5.87 -13.27 2.46
CA ASN A 131 -5.82 -14.52 1.71
C ASN A 131 -6.95 -15.51 2.11
N GLY A 132 -8.19 -15.02 2.21
CA GLY A 132 -9.37 -15.81 2.55
C GLY A 132 -9.67 -15.94 4.05
N LYS A 133 -8.80 -15.43 4.93
CA LYS A 133 -9.00 -15.48 6.38
C LYS A 133 -9.25 -14.08 6.95
N ASN A 134 -10.38 -13.91 7.64
CA ASN A 134 -10.68 -12.67 8.34
C ASN A 134 -9.78 -12.51 9.57
N GLU A 135 -9.11 -11.39 9.64
CA GLU A 135 -8.35 -10.94 10.79
C GLU A 135 -8.93 -9.63 11.31
N GLU A 136 -9.13 -9.55 12.62
CA GLU A 136 -9.64 -8.35 13.27
C GLU A 136 -8.51 -7.63 14.01
N TYR A 137 -8.56 -6.30 13.94
CA TYR A 137 -7.57 -5.41 14.57
C TYR A 137 -8.28 -4.42 15.47
N ASP A 138 -7.89 -4.34 16.75
CA ASP A 138 -8.28 -3.27 17.66
C ASP A 138 -7.66 -1.96 17.16
N ILE A 139 -8.48 -0.96 16.91
CA ILE A 139 -8.06 0.38 16.57
C ILE A 139 -8.00 1.20 17.86
N LEU A 140 -6.80 1.45 18.33
CA LEU A 140 -6.58 2.12 19.61
C LEU A 140 -6.64 3.64 19.44
N GLU A 141 -6.08 4.17 18.33
CA GLU A 141 -6.09 5.59 18.03
C GLU A 141 -5.94 5.84 16.53
N VAL A 142 -6.54 6.92 16.04
CA VAL A 142 -6.41 7.38 14.66
C VAL A 142 -5.97 8.84 14.65
N LEU A 143 -4.78 9.07 14.20
CA LEU A 143 -4.25 10.41 13.99
C LEU A 143 -4.45 10.78 12.52
N LYS A 144 -5.59 11.42 12.23
CA LYS A 144 -5.98 11.80 10.86
C LYS A 144 -4.93 12.68 10.19
N PHE A 145 -4.97 12.70 8.86
CA PHE A 145 -4.16 13.64 8.09
C PHE A 145 -4.53 15.07 8.42
N SER A 146 -3.51 15.91 8.56
CA SER A 146 -3.68 17.36 8.62
C SER A 146 -2.55 18.06 7.86
N SER A 147 -2.80 19.25 7.36
CA SER A 147 -1.81 20.05 6.63
C SER A 147 -0.57 20.38 7.47
N ALA A 148 -0.74 20.51 8.80
CA ALA A 148 0.37 20.73 9.73
C ALA A 148 1.24 19.47 9.90
N ARG A 149 0.61 18.30 10.02
CA ARG A 149 1.31 17.02 10.18
C ARG A 149 1.83 16.44 8.87
N LYS A 150 1.13 16.66 7.75
CA LYS A 150 1.36 16.08 6.41
C LYS A 150 1.51 14.55 6.42
N ARG A 151 0.89 13.90 7.40
CA ARG A 151 0.87 12.44 7.58
C ARG A 151 -0.36 12.00 8.36
N SER A 152 -0.78 10.76 8.13
CA SER A 152 -1.77 10.06 8.95
C SER A 152 -1.14 8.88 9.66
N SER A 153 -1.74 8.47 10.78
CA SER A 153 -1.26 7.31 11.52
C SER A 153 -2.45 6.56 12.13
N VAL A 154 -2.31 5.25 12.25
CA VAL A 154 -3.22 4.41 13.03
C VAL A 154 -2.41 3.58 14.02
N LEU A 155 -2.88 3.55 15.26
CA LEU A 155 -2.36 2.68 16.31
C LEU A 155 -3.30 1.48 16.41
N CYS A 156 -2.78 0.30 16.16
CA CYS A 156 -3.60 -0.90 16.17
C CYS A 156 -2.86 -2.11 16.75
N ARG A 157 -3.65 -3.12 17.10
CA ARG A 157 -3.17 -4.42 17.59
C ARG A 157 -4.09 -5.50 17.05
N LYS A 158 -3.56 -6.66 16.70
CA LYS A 158 -4.40 -7.81 16.32
C LYS A 158 -5.28 -8.21 17.50
N THR A 159 -6.60 -8.24 17.30
CA THR A 159 -7.59 -8.55 18.33
C THR A 159 -7.37 -9.94 18.92
N GLY A 160 -7.61 -10.07 20.22
CA GLY A 160 -7.44 -11.35 20.93
C GLY A 160 -5.98 -11.77 21.16
N THR A 161 -5.02 -10.87 20.92
CA THR A 161 -3.61 -11.13 21.20
C THR A 161 -3.06 -10.15 22.24
N SER A 162 -2.10 -10.61 23.04
CA SER A 162 -1.26 -9.74 23.89
C SER A 162 -0.09 -9.12 23.12
N GLY A 163 -0.17 -9.15 21.79
CA GLY A 163 0.90 -8.68 20.92
C GLY A 163 1.16 -7.17 21.03
N ASN A 164 2.28 -6.76 20.48
CA ASN A 164 2.71 -5.36 20.49
C ASN A 164 1.74 -4.46 19.71
N ILE A 165 1.54 -3.26 20.23
CA ILE A 165 0.88 -2.19 19.49
C ILE A 165 1.75 -1.81 18.29
N THR A 166 1.13 -1.79 17.13
CA THR A 166 1.78 -1.34 15.89
C THR A 166 1.28 0.04 15.53
N VAL A 167 2.21 0.94 15.24
CA VAL A 167 1.91 2.26 14.69
C VAL A 167 2.19 2.21 13.20
N PHE A 168 1.13 2.28 12.40
CA PHE A 168 1.26 2.50 10.97
C PHE A 168 1.18 3.99 10.67
N CYS A 169 2.13 4.49 9.90
CA CYS A 169 2.19 5.89 9.51
C CYS A 169 2.45 6.00 8.02
N LYS A 170 1.74 6.92 7.34
CA LYS A 170 2.00 7.27 5.95
C LYS A 170 1.90 8.77 5.76
N GLY A 171 2.72 9.30 4.88
CA GLY A 171 2.79 10.74 4.59
C GLY A 171 3.77 11.03 3.47
N ALA A 172 3.93 12.31 3.16
CA ALA A 172 4.88 12.77 2.15
C ALA A 172 6.32 12.39 2.54
N ASP A 173 7.14 12.07 1.56
CA ASP A 173 8.51 11.58 1.74
C ASP A 173 9.39 12.57 2.52
N ASN A 174 9.25 13.87 2.25
CA ASN A 174 9.97 14.93 2.95
C ASN A 174 9.62 15.04 4.45
N VAL A 175 8.47 14.52 4.85
CA VAL A 175 8.02 14.46 6.25
C VAL A 175 8.40 13.12 6.88
N MET A 176 8.36 12.03 6.11
CA MET A 176 8.66 10.70 6.63
C MET A 176 10.16 10.45 6.76
N LYS A 177 10.98 10.93 5.82
CA LYS A 177 12.45 10.73 5.85
C LYS A 177 13.11 11.16 7.16
N PRO A 178 12.80 12.35 7.74
CA PRO A 178 13.37 12.75 9.03
C PRO A 178 12.99 11.88 10.23
N LEU A 179 11.86 11.12 10.11
CA LEU A 179 11.34 10.26 11.17
C LEU A 179 11.94 8.85 11.14
N LEU A 180 12.68 8.52 10.08
CA LEU A 180 13.29 7.20 9.94
C LEU A 180 14.45 7.05 10.93
N ASP A 181 14.59 5.83 11.48
CA ASP A 181 15.74 5.51 12.33
C ASP A 181 17.03 5.51 11.48
N LYS A 182 17.87 6.53 11.71
CA LYS A 182 19.14 6.71 10.99
C LYS A 182 20.17 5.61 11.29
N ASN A 183 20.02 4.89 12.40
CA ASN A 183 20.90 3.79 12.77
C ASN A 183 20.53 2.49 12.08
N CYS A 184 19.32 2.40 11.55
CA CYS A 184 18.90 1.24 10.76
C CYS A 184 19.68 1.17 9.44
N SER A 185 20.33 0.04 9.17
CA SER A 185 21.09 -0.18 7.94
C SER A 185 20.23 -0.06 6.68
N ARG A 186 18.96 -0.44 6.78
CA ARG A 186 17.97 -0.33 5.70
C ARG A 186 17.62 1.11 5.39
N THR A 187 17.38 1.93 6.41
CA THR A 187 17.15 3.37 6.24
C THR A 187 18.33 4.01 5.51
N ARG A 188 19.56 3.67 5.91
CA ARG A 188 20.77 4.19 5.25
C ARG A 188 20.87 3.78 3.77
N LYS A 189 20.41 2.57 3.41
CA LYS A 189 20.36 2.12 2.02
C LYS A 189 19.30 2.89 1.23
N MET A 190 18.08 3.00 1.75
CA MET A 190 16.98 3.71 1.09
C MET A 190 17.22 5.21 0.92
N MET A 191 18.06 5.83 1.74
CA MET A 191 18.38 7.26 1.65
C MET A 191 19.52 7.57 0.67
N LYS A 192 20.17 6.55 0.09
CA LYS A 192 21.23 6.71 -0.90
C LYS A 192 20.71 6.65 -2.34
N ASP A 193 19.51 6.10 -2.53
CA ASP A 193 18.78 5.98 -3.79
C ASP A 193 17.78 7.16 -3.94
#